data_2ab915e1c9ab5a59b11d14add0147e7a
#
_entry.id   2ab915e1c9ab5a59b11d14add0147e7a
#
_cell.length_a   1.000
_cell.length_b   1.000
_cell.length_c   1.000
_cell.angle_alpha   90.00
_cell.angle_beta   90.00
_cell.angle_gamma   90.00
#
_symmetry.space_group_name_H-M   'P 1'
#
loop_
_entity.id
_entity.type
_entity.pdbx_description
1 polymer ?
#
loop_
_entity_poly.entity_id
_entity_poly.type
_entity_poly.pdbx_seq_one_letter_code
_entity_poly.pdbx_strand_id
1 'polypeptide(L)' 'MSHQYKPGDVVTVFQISPANELVIEGKATIRKRVAEVDEHYRVEFADKPGVTYHRFVDIWGQDDPEKYVQDFNRRAAR' A
#
# COMPACT_ATOMS: atom_id res chain seq x y z
N MET A 1 -2.19 18.96 -4.20
CA MET A 1 -1.11 18.67 -3.24
C MET A 1 -1.02 17.17 -3.05
N SER A 2 0.15 16.63 -3.20
CA SER A 2 0.34 15.21 -2.97
C SER A 2 0.51 14.95 -1.48
N HIS A 3 -0.14 13.89 -0.99
CA HIS A 3 0.11 13.39 0.35
C HIS A 3 1.44 12.67 0.36
N GLN A 4 2.20 12.89 1.40
CA GLN A 4 3.47 12.21 1.56
C GLN A 4 3.51 11.59 2.94
N TYR A 5 3.82 10.32 2.99
CA TYR A 5 4.04 9.64 4.26
C TYR A 5 5.44 9.91 4.75
N LYS A 6 5.62 9.81 6.05
CA LYS A 6 6.90 10.04 6.71
C LYS A 6 7.44 8.72 7.24
N PRO A 7 8.75 8.59 7.39
CA PRO A 7 9.30 7.42 8.07
C PRO A 7 8.64 7.20 9.43
N GLY A 8 8.23 5.97 9.68
CA GLY A 8 7.51 5.62 10.89
C GLY A 8 6.00 5.53 10.75
N ASP A 9 5.43 6.10 9.69
CA ASP A 9 3.99 5.98 9.45
C ASP A 9 3.64 4.53 9.13
N VAL A 10 2.50 4.08 9.63
CA VAL A 10 1.98 2.74 9.35
C VAL A 10 0.88 2.85 8.33
N VAL A 11 0.98 2.05 7.27
CA VAL A 11 0.05 2.10 6.16
C VAL A 11 -0.40 0.68 5.79
N THR A 12 -1.52 0.60 5.07
CA THR A 12 -1.97 -0.65 4.46
C THR A 12 -1.46 -0.70 3.02
N VAL A 13 -0.82 -1.79 2.66
CA VAL A 13 -0.28 -1.99 1.31
C VAL A 13 -1.20 -2.93 0.54
N PHE A 14 -1.55 -2.53 -0.68
CA PHE A 14 -2.41 -3.32 -1.55
C PHE A 14 -1.60 -3.87 -2.71
N GLN A 15 -2.04 -4.98 -3.26
CA GLN A 15 -1.44 -5.61 -4.44
C GLN A 15 -2.53 -6.10 -5.38
N ILE A 16 -2.17 -6.23 -6.66
CA ILE A 16 -3.03 -6.90 -7.63
C ILE A 16 -2.58 -8.36 -7.70
N SER A 17 -3.51 -9.26 -7.44
CA SER A 17 -3.23 -10.70 -7.46
C SER A 17 -3.12 -11.22 -8.89
N PRO A 18 -2.59 -12.44 -9.08
CA PRO A 18 -2.59 -13.06 -10.41
C PRO A 18 -3.99 -13.22 -11.02
N ALA A 19 -5.02 -13.27 -10.18
CA ALA A 19 -6.40 -13.31 -10.64
C ALA A 19 -6.95 -11.92 -11.01
N ASN A 20 -6.09 -10.92 -11.03
CA ASN A 20 -6.42 -9.53 -11.36
C ASN A 20 -7.41 -8.91 -10.38
N GLU A 21 -7.30 -9.29 -9.12
CA GLU A 21 -8.08 -8.72 -8.03
C GLU A 21 -7.19 -7.94 -7.09
N LEU A 22 -7.73 -6.86 -6.54
CA LEU A 22 -7.03 -6.10 -5.51
C LEU A 22 -7.09 -6.88 -4.20
N VAL A 23 -5.97 -7.02 -3.54
CA VAL A 23 -5.87 -7.71 -2.24
C VAL A 23 -5.02 -6.88 -1.29
N ILE A 24 -5.24 -7.06 0.00
CA ILE A 24 -4.41 -6.43 1.02
C ILE A 24 -3.17 -7.29 1.23
N GLU A 25 -2.01 -6.71 0.96
CA GLU A 25 -0.75 -7.40 1.21
C GLU A 25 -0.44 -7.43 2.70
N GLY A 26 -0.71 -6.33 3.40
CA GLY A 26 -0.51 -6.25 4.83
C GLY A 26 -0.26 -4.83 5.29
N LYS A 27 -0.09 -4.67 6.60
CA LYS A 27 0.32 -3.40 7.17
C LYS A 27 1.83 -3.31 7.20
N ALA A 28 2.35 -2.13 6.92
CA ALA A 28 3.77 -1.91 6.83
C ALA A 28 4.13 -0.54 7.38
N THR A 29 5.36 -0.41 7.82
CA THR A 29 5.89 0.86 8.30
C THR A 29 6.71 1.50 7.19
N ILE A 30 6.45 2.77 6.94
CA ILE A 30 7.24 3.55 5.98
C ILE A 30 8.64 3.73 6.53
N ARG A 31 9.65 3.37 5.75
CA ARG A 31 11.05 3.55 6.12
C ARG A 31 11.70 4.68 5.36
N LYS A 32 11.36 4.84 4.08
CA LYS A 32 12.00 5.85 3.24
C LYS A 32 11.11 6.12 2.04
N ARG A 33 11.05 7.37 1.61
CA ARG A 33 10.39 7.73 0.36
C ARG A 33 11.37 7.52 -0.81
N VAL A 34 10.87 7.04 -1.92
CA VAL A 34 11.65 6.95 -3.16
C VAL A 34 11.60 8.31 -3.83
N ALA A 35 12.74 9.01 -3.90
CA ALA A 35 12.77 10.44 -4.19
C ALA A 35 12.29 10.79 -5.60
N GLU A 36 12.50 9.92 -6.56
CA GLU A 36 12.20 10.22 -7.97
C GLU A 36 10.79 9.80 -8.38
N VAL A 37 10.05 9.10 -7.52
CA VAL A 37 8.75 8.52 -7.90
C VAL A 37 7.74 8.84 -6.82
N ASP A 38 6.70 9.59 -7.17
CA ASP A 38 5.65 9.93 -6.21
C ASP A 38 4.93 8.69 -5.74
N GLU A 39 4.57 8.67 -4.46
CA GLU A 39 3.78 7.61 -3.83
C GLU A 39 4.47 6.25 -3.76
N HIS A 40 5.77 6.21 -4.05
CA HIS A 40 6.57 5.00 -3.89
C HIS A 40 7.45 5.11 -2.65
N TYR A 41 7.52 4.03 -1.90
CA TYR A 41 8.21 4.02 -0.61
C TYR A 41 8.93 2.70 -0.38
N ARG A 42 9.96 2.76 0.45
CA ARG A 42 10.52 1.55 1.04
C ARG A 42 9.76 1.28 2.31
N VAL A 43 9.17 0.11 2.42
CA VAL A 43 8.32 -0.25 3.56
C VAL A 43 8.83 -1.54 4.21
N GLU A 44 8.54 -1.66 5.51
CA GLU A 44 8.90 -2.86 6.27
C GLU A 44 7.62 -3.46 6.82
N PHE A 45 7.32 -4.70 6.43
CA PHE A 45 6.14 -5.40 6.93
C PHE A 45 6.41 -5.97 8.32
N ALA A 46 5.38 -6.00 9.17
CA ALA A 46 5.50 -6.45 10.55
C ALA A 46 5.95 -7.91 10.65
N ASP A 47 5.56 -8.74 9.69
CA ASP A 47 5.90 -10.16 9.69
C ASP A 47 7.26 -10.45 9.05
N LYS A 48 7.93 -9.44 8.55
CA LYS A 48 9.25 -9.58 7.90
C LYS A 48 10.19 -8.48 8.36
N PRO A 49 10.50 -8.42 9.66
CA PRO A 49 11.33 -7.34 10.19
C PRO A 49 12.74 -7.38 9.61
N GLY A 50 13.31 -6.20 9.43
CA GLY A 50 14.67 -6.07 8.92
C GLY A 50 14.79 -6.09 7.41
N VAL A 51 13.69 -6.32 6.69
CA VAL A 51 13.70 -6.34 5.21
C VAL A 51 12.78 -5.23 4.72
N THR A 52 13.25 -4.45 3.76
CA THR A 52 12.41 -3.41 3.15
C THR A 52 12.06 -3.79 1.72
N TYR A 53 10.88 -3.35 1.31
CA TYR A 53 10.36 -3.60 -0.03
C TYR A 53 9.97 -2.29 -0.67
N HIS A 54 10.12 -2.20 -1.98
CA HIS A 54 9.65 -1.05 -2.74
C HIS A 54 8.18 -1.26 -3.06
N ARG A 55 7.33 -0.35 -2.58
CA ARG A 55 5.89 -0.45 -2.81
C ARG A 55 5.29 0.89 -3.16
N PHE A 56 4.31 0.87 -4.04
CA PHE A 56 3.41 1.99 -4.25
C PHE A 56 2.43 2.03 -3.08
N VAL A 57 2.30 3.19 -2.43
CA VAL A 57 1.40 3.32 -1.29
C VAL A 57 0.38 4.40 -1.62
N ASP A 58 -0.84 3.96 -1.86
CA ASP A 58 -1.95 4.84 -2.20
C ASP A 58 -2.49 5.49 -0.92
N ILE A 59 -2.88 6.74 -1.03
CA ILE A 59 -3.59 7.41 0.06
C ILE A 59 -5.04 6.95 0.17
N TRP A 60 -5.58 6.43 -0.93
CA TRP A 60 -6.96 5.94 -0.95
C TRP A 60 -7.05 4.58 -0.28
N GLY A 61 -8.12 4.37 0.47
CA GLY A 61 -8.33 3.08 1.10
C GLY A 61 -7.67 2.91 2.45
N GLN A 62 -6.94 3.90 2.94
CA GLN A 62 -6.26 3.76 4.23
C GLN A 62 -7.25 3.79 5.41
N ASP A 63 -8.37 4.49 5.28
CA ASP A 63 -9.36 4.58 6.34
C ASP A 63 -10.13 3.28 6.53
N ASP A 64 -10.49 2.62 5.44
CA ASP A 64 -11.22 1.36 5.47
C ASP A 64 -10.72 0.47 4.34
N PRO A 65 -9.60 -0.22 4.56
CA PRO A 65 -8.97 -1.01 3.50
C PRO A 65 -9.86 -2.11 2.93
N GLU A 66 -10.66 -2.77 3.76
CA GLU A 66 -11.51 -3.86 3.30
C GLU A 66 -12.61 -3.36 2.36
N LYS A 67 -13.22 -2.24 2.72
CA LYS A 67 -14.23 -1.64 1.88
C LYS A 67 -13.63 -1.18 0.55
N TYR A 68 -12.45 -0.59 0.60
CA TYR A 68 -11.75 -0.14 -0.60
C TYR A 68 -11.49 -1.31 -1.56
N VAL A 69 -11.03 -2.43 -1.04
CA VAL A 69 -10.79 -3.64 -1.83
C VAL A 69 -12.09 -4.14 -2.44
N GLN A 70 -13.15 -4.22 -1.65
CA GLN A 70 -14.45 -4.69 -2.15
C GLN A 70 -14.99 -3.80 -3.27
N ASP A 71 -14.92 -2.49 -3.07
CA ASP A 71 -15.42 -1.54 -4.05
C ASP A 71 -14.62 -1.61 -5.35
N PHE A 72 -13.29 -1.72 -5.22
CA PHE A 72 -12.42 -1.84 -6.40
C PHE A 72 -12.75 -3.10 -7.19
N ASN A 73 -12.84 -4.23 -6.52
CA ASN A 73 -13.07 -5.51 -7.18
C ASN A 73 -14.46 -5.59 -7.79
N ARG A 74 -15.44 -4.98 -7.14
CA ARG A 74 -16.80 -4.92 -7.70
C ARG A 74 -16.82 -4.15 -9.01
N ARG A 75 -16.11 -3.02 -9.08
CA ARG A 75 -16.06 -2.22 -10.30
C ARG A 75 -15.27 -2.91 -11.39
N ALA A 76 -14.23 -3.66 -11.02
CA ALA A 76 -13.39 -4.34 -11.99
C ALA A 76 -14.00 -5.64 -12.52
N ALA A 77 -14.99 -6.17 -11.83
CA ALA A 77 -15.56 -7.48 -12.13
C ALA A 77 -16.59 -7.47 -13.27
N ARG A 78 -16.67 -6.42 -14.01
CA ARG A 78 -17.66 -6.32 -15.10
C ARG A 78 -17.34 -7.22 -16.27
#